data_664f966032101f074172b28547535277
#
_entry.id   664f966032101f074172b28547535277
#
_cell.length_a   1.000
_cell.length_b   1.000
_cell.length_c   1.000
_cell.angle_alpha   90.00
_cell.angle_beta   90.00
_cell.angle_gamma   90.00
#
_symmetry.space_group_name_H-M   'P 1'
#
loop_
_entity.id
_entity.type
_entity.pdbx_description
1 polymer ?
#
loop_
_entity_poly.entity_id
_entity_poly.type
_entity_poly.pdbx_seq_one_letter_code
_entity_poly.pdbx_strand_id
1 'polypeptide(L)'
;LGWGRDDLIASGGYFWALSRMIVKIERLRVAWDEVTLRTWPRGTETIFALRDLEMYDESGMRIAGASSSWVIVDYNTRKAQRPDKALSSLNMQFPEARALDTNARRVPSLPLGDHRLTRLKVKLDDIDVNRHVNNARYVHWAVNCYDPEFISHHTPDTIEVNYLMEGHQDEMINIITASCDGGRNAYIHSVTRESDGTELCRLRMSWKENGQ
;
A
#
# COMPACT_ATOMS: atom_id res chain seq x y z
N LEU A 1 15.63 -15.53 -8.74
CA LEU A 1 14.73 -15.76 -7.59
C LEU A 1 13.38 -16.42 -7.97
N GLY A 2 13.03 -16.58 -9.25
CA GLY A 2 11.92 -17.42 -9.74
C GLY A 2 10.50 -17.02 -9.28
N TRP A 3 10.26 -15.74 -8.97
CA TRP A 3 9.00 -15.27 -8.38
C TRP A 3 8.50 -13.98 -9.03
N GLY A 4 9.08 -13.64 -10.15
CA GLY A 4 8.63 -12.52 -10.94
C GLY A 4 7.27 -12.79 -11.59
N ARG A 5 6.71 -11.77 -12.20
CA ARG A 5 5.46 -11.88 -12.97
C ARG A 5 5.53 -12.97 -14.03
N ASP A 6 6.62 -13.00 -14.79
CA ASP A 6 6.77 -13.92 -15.93
C ASP A 6 6.91 -15.37 -15.46
N ASP A 7 7.59 -15.60 -14.32
CA ASP A 7 7.71 -16.94 -13.73
C ASP A 7 6.35 -17.50 -13.30
N LEU A 8 5.49 -16.68 -12.71
CA LEU A 8 4.15 -17.09 -12.28
C LEU A 8 3.21 -17.34 -13.47
N ILE A 9 3.30 -16.51 -14.51
CA ILE A 9 2.52 -16.70 -15.73
C ILE A 9 2.94 -18.02 -16.40
N ALA A 10 4.24 -18.29 -16.50
CA ALA A 10 4.78 -19.50 -17.12
C ALA A 10 4.48 -20.77 -16.31
N SER A 11 4.47 -20.68 -14.96
CA SER A 11 4.30 -21.86 -14.09
C SER A 11 2.85 -22.27 -13.86
N GLY A 12 1.87 -21.39 -14.10
CA GLY A 12 0.48 -21.74 -13.80
C GLY A 12 -0.57 -20.72 -14.25
N GLY A 13 -0.20 -19.69 -15.00
CA GLY A 13 -1.13 -18.66 -15.43
C GLY A 13 -1.61 -17.78 -14.26
N TYR A 14 -0.72 -17.47 -13.33
CA TYR A 14 -1.01 -16.66 -12.16
C TYR A 14 -0.34 -15.28 -12.23
N PHE A 15 -0.84 -14.34 -11.45
CA PHE A 15 -0.17 -13.05 -11.23
C PHE A 15 -0.31 -12.59 -9.78
N TRP A 16 0.59 -11.70 -9.37
CA TRP A 16 0.56 -11.08 -8.06
C TRP A 16 -0.34 -9.84 -8.03
N ALA A 17 -1.21 -9.75 -7.02
CA ALA A 17 -1.95 -8.54 -6.70
C ALA A 17 -1.58 -8.09 -5.28
N LEU A 18 -1.07 -6.86 -5.14
CA LEU A 18 -0.85 -6.25 -3.83
C LEU A 18 -2.21 -5.94 -3.21
N SER A 19 -2.49 -6.54 -2.05
CA SER A 19 -3.76 -6.36 -1.35
C SER A 19 -3.63 -5.39 -0.18
N ARG A 20 -2.56 -5.50 0.60
CA ARG A 20 -2.35 -4.66 1.79
C ARG A 20 -0.89 -4.30 1.95
N MET A 21 -0.66 -3.14 2.53
CA MET A 21 0.69 -2.69 2.90
C MET A 21 0.62 -1.85 4.16
N ILE A 22 1.61 -2.02 5.04
CA ILE A 22 1.90 -1.11 6.14
C ILE A 22 3.32 -0.62 5.98
N VAL A 23 3.53 0.68 6.10
CA VAL A 23 4.84 1.33 6.09
C VAL A 23 4.97 2.12 7.38
N LYS A 24 6.03 1.89 8.14
CA LYS A 24 6.41 2.70 9.29
C LYS A 24 7.63 3.55 8.90
N ILE A 25 7.52 4.85 9.08
CA ILE A 25 8.54 5.83 8.71
C ILE A 25 9.23 6.32 9.99
N GLU A 26 10.49 5.98 10.13
CA GLU A 26 11.31 6.37 11.27
C GLU A 26 11.89 7.76 11.06
N ARG A 27 12.31 8.06 9.81
CA ARG A 27 12.87 9.34 9.42
C ARG A 27 12.53 9.65 7.96
N LEU A 28 12.03 10.85 7.69
CA LEU A 28 11.94 11.34 6.31
C LEU A 28 13.33 11.80 5.82
N ARG A 29 13.59 11.50 4.56
CA ARG A 29 14.76 12.00 3.84
C ARG A 29 14.32 13.04 2.81
N VAL A 30 15.22 13.96 2.51
CA VAL A 30 14.97 14.95 1.46
C VAL A 30 15.16 14.35 0.07
N ALA A 31 14.63 15.02 -0.93
CA ALA A 31 14.87 14.64 -2.33
C ALA A 31 16.39 14.61 -2.64
N TRP A 32 16.79 13.66 -3.49
CA TRP A 32 18.18 13.44 -3.95
C TRP A 32 19.09 12.66 -2.99
N ASP A 33 18.63 12.25 -1.83
CA ASP A 33 19.38 11.29 -1.00
C ASP A 33 19.39 9.91 -1.66
N GLU A 34 20.54 9.25 -1.67
CA GLU A 34 20.63 7.85 -2.05
C GLU A 34 20.07 6.97 -0.92
N VAL A 35 19.30 5.95 -1.30
CA VAL A 35 18.75 5.00 -0.34
C VAL A 35 18.97 3.57 -0.79
N THR A 36 19.21 2.67 0.15
CA THR A 36 19.25 1.24 -0.09
C THR A 36 17.93 0.60 0.31
N LEU A 37 17.25 -0.06 -0.64
CA LEU A 37 16.05 -0.85 -0.38
C LEU A 37 16.39 -2.34 -0.31
N ARG A 38 16.09 -2.98 0.83
CA ARG A 38 16.15 -4.43 1.01
C ARG A 38 14.74 -5.00 1.03
N THR A 39 14.53 -6.14 0.40
CA THR A 39 13.23 -6.81 0.40
C THR A 39 13.38 -8.32 0.32
N TRP A 40 12.51 -9.04 1.03
CA TRP A 40 12.52 -10.50 1.07
C TRP A 40 11.11 -11.07 1.26
N PRO A 41 10.83 -12.27 0.72
CA PRO A 41 9.62 -12.99 1.04
C PRO A 41 9.69 -13.48 2.49
N ARG A 42 8.57 -13.39 3.23
CA ARG A 42 8.52 -13.72 4.65
C ARG A 42 7.69 -14.96 4.97
N GLY A 43 7.00 -15.51 4.01
CA GLY A 43 6.13 -16.67 4.18
C GLY A 43 4.72 -16.41 3.68
N THR A 44 3.80 -17.22 4.19
CA THR A 44 2.38 -17.17 3.80
C THR A 44 1.50 -17.11 5.03
N GLU A 45 0.36 -16.41 4.91
CA GLU A 45 -0.66 -16.33 5.95
C GLU A 45 -2.04 -16.41 5.30
N THR A 46 -2.77 -17.49 5.53
CA THR A 46 -4.09 -17.77 4.95
C THR A 46 -4.06 -17.73 3.41
N ILE A 47 -4.53 -16.63 2.80
CA ILE A 47 -4.56 -16.41 1.35
C ILE A 47 -3.47 -15.45 0.87
N PHE A 48 -2.64 -14.96 1.79
CA PHE A 48 -1.62 -13.98 1.49
C PHE A 48 -0.22 -14.60 1.44
N ALA A 49 0.57 -14.19 0.46
CA ALA A 49 2.01 -14.26 0.51
C ALA A 49 2.55 -12.95 1.08
N LEU A 50 3.48 -13.04 2.02
CA LEU A 50 3.99 -11.90 2.76
C LEU A 50 5.38 -11.52 2.24
N ARG A 51 5.63 -10.22 2.15
CA ARG A 51 6.93 -9.66 1.77
C ARG A 51 7.23 -8.46 2.65
N ASP A 52 8.43 -8.45 3.19
CA ASP A 52 8.94 -7.35 3.99
C ASP A 52 9.96 -6.51 3.21
N LEU A 53 10.07 -5.25 3.60
CA LEU A 53 10.96 -4.27 2.99
C LEU A 53 11.57 -3.41 4.10
N GLU A 54 12.83 -3.04 3.92
CA GLU A 54 13.51 -2.06 4.75
C GLU A 54 14.24 -1.06 3.87
N MET A 55 14.20 0.19 4.26
CA MET A 55 14.91 1.27 3.58
C MET A 55 15.95 1.86 4.51
N TYR A 56 17.17 2.05 3.98
CA TYR A 56 18.32 2.58 4.69
C TYR A 56 18.87 3.79 3.96
N ASP A 57 19.39 4.74 4.70
CA ASP A 57 20.14 5.86 4.15
C ASP A 57 21.60 5.47 3.84
N GLU A 58 22.36 6.41 3.29
CA GLU A 58 23.78 6.23 2.93
C GLU A 58 24.66 5.82 4.12
N SER A 59 24.30 6.22 5.34
CA SER A 59 25.03 5.83 6.55
C SER A 59 24.72 4.41 7.03
N GLY A 60 23.76 3.73 6.37
CA GLY A 60 23.27 2.42 6.78
C GLY A 60 22.25 2.48 7.91
N MET A 61 21.73 3.66 8.27
CA MET A 61 20.67 3.81 9.26
C MET A 61 19.32 3.52 8.62
N ARG A 62 18.50 2.69 9.27
CA ARG A 62 17.13 2.41 8.80
C ARG A 62 16.27 3.66 8.92
N ILE A 63 15.56 3.98 7.84
CA ILE A 63 14.69 5.14 7.73
C ILE A 63 13.21 4.76 7.57
N ALA A 64 12.93 3.54 7.08
CA ALA A 64 11.58 3.00 7.02
C ALA A 64 11.61 1.46 7.02
N GLY A 65 10.54 0.87 7.53
CA GLY A 65 10.22 -0.55 7.40
C GLY A 65 8.80 -0.74 6.86
N ALA A 66 8.58 -1.82 6.10
CA ALA A 66 7.27 -2.13 5.56
C ALA A 66 7.00 -3.64 5.55
N SER A 67 5.71 -3.97 5.66
CA SER A 67 5.20 -5.32 5.41
C SER A 67 4.05 -5.27 4.42
N SER A 68 4.04 -6.16 3.45
CA SER A 68 3.05 -6.22 2.39
C SER A 68 2.43 -7.62 2.27
N SER A 69 1.14 -7.66 1.94
CA SER A 69 0.35 -8.86 1.76
C SER A 69 -0.13 -8.94 0.31
N TRP A 70 0.26 -10.00 -0.37
CA TRP A 70 0.00 -10.22 -1.78
C TRP A 70 -0.94 -11.40 -1.97
N VAL A 71 -1.85 -11.28 -2.91
CA VAL A 71 -2.74 -12.37 -3.34
C VAL A 71 -2.24 -12.90 -4.68
N ILE A 72 -2.23 -14.22 -4.81
CA ILE A 72 -2.04 -14.88 -6.10
C ILE A 72 -3.40 -14.96 -6.78
N VAL A 73 -3.50 -14.48 -7.99
CA VAL A 73 -4.74 -14.47 -8.77
C VAL A 73 -4.56 -15.29 -10.03
N ASP A 74 -5.49 -16.17 -10.29
CA ASP A 74 -5.56 -16.93 -11.53
C ASP A 74 -5.93 -16.01 -12.70
N TYR A 75 -5.14 -16.01 -13.75
CA TYR A 75 -5.27 -15.09 -14.88
C TYR A 75 -6.61 -15.23 -15.62
N ASN A 76 -7.07 -16.48 -15.77
CA ASN A 76 -8.28 -16.80 -16.56
C ASN A 76 -9.56 -16.62 -15.74
N THR A 77 -9.57 -17.12 -14.50
CA THR A 77 -10.77 -17.10 -13.66
C THR A 77 -10.89 -15.86 -12.80
N ARG A 78 -9.83 -15.06 -12.69
CA ARG A 78 -9.72 -13.89 -11.81
C ARG A 78 -9.98 -14.19 -10.32
N LYS A 79 -9.85 -15.46 -9.93
CA LYS A 79 -10.06 -15.89 -8.54
C LYS A 79 -8.73 -15.96 -7.78
N ALA A 80 -8.80 -15.55 -6.52
CA ALA A 80 -7.68 -15.70 -5.59
C ALA A 80 -7.34 -17.19 -5.39
N GLN A 81 -6.04 -17.50 -5.39
CA GLN A 81 -5.49 -18.83 -5.15
C GLN A 81 -4.74 -18.84 -3.82
N ARG A 82 -4.77 -19.95 -3.13
CA ARG A 82 -4.00 -20.12 -1.90
C ARG A 82 -2.50 -20.28 -2.26
N PRO A 83 -1.62 -19.52 -1.60
CA PRO A 83 -0.18 -19.56 -1.87
C PRO A 83 0.44 -20.95 -1.69
N ASP A 84 -0.01 -21.71 -0.68
CA ASP A 84 0.46 -23.07 -0.41
C ASP A 84 0.20 -24.04 -1.58
N LYS A 85 -0.88 -23.82 -2.33
CA LYS A 85 -1.19 -24.60 -3.54
C LYS A 85 -0.48 -24.08 -4.79
N ALA A 86 -0.59 -22.79 -5.04
CA ALA A 86 -0.03 -22.15 -6.24
C ALA A 86 1.50 -22.21 -6.28
N LEU A 87 2.14 -22.26 -5.11
CA LEU A 87 3.59 -22.24 -4.94
C LEU A 87 4.16 -23.59 -4.45
N SER A 88 3.35 -24.65 -4.45
CA SER A 88 3.73 -25.97 -3.91
C SER A 88 4.94 -26.60 -4.60
N SER A 89 5.18 -26.28 -5.87
CA SER A 89 6.34 -26.74 -6.63
C SER A 89 7.65 -26.04 -6.26
N LEU A 90 7.57 -24.97 -5.48
CA LEU A 90 8.73 -24.15 -5.11
C LEU A 90 9.16 -24.49 -3.67
N ASN A 91 10.35 -25.07 -3.54
CA ASN A 91 10.94 -25.36 -2.24
C ASN A 91 11.45 -24.06 -1.62
N MET A 92 10.59 -23.39 -0.83
CA MET A 92 10.83 -22.05 -0.32
C MET A 92 11.35 -22.06 1.10
N GLN A 93 12.50 -21.45 1.30
CA GLN A 93 12.98 -21.08 2.61
C GLN A 93 12.73 -19.58 2.83
N PHE A 94 12.14 -19.24 3.97
CA PHE A 94 11.87 -17.86 4.33
C PHE A 94 12.81 -17.42 5.44
N PRO A 95 13.43 -16.23 5.35
CA PRO A 95 14.15 -15.66 6.46
C PRO A 95 13.24 -15.45 7.67
N GLU A 96 13.77 -15.67 8.88
CA GLU A 96 13.06 -15.36 10.13
C GLU A 96 12.95 -13.85 10.38
N ALA A 97 13.82 -13.06 9.72
CA ALA A 97 13.86 -11.61 9.88
C ALA A 97 12.53 -10.95 9.49
N ARG A 98 12.13 -9.97 10.31
CA ARG A 98 10.92 -9.16 10.10
C ARG A 98 11.29 -7.68 10.07
N ALA A 99 10.78 -6.96 9.10
CA ALA A 99 10.91 -5.50 9.05
C ALA A 99 10.04 -4.81 10.10
N LEU A 100 8.85 -5.39 10.40
CA LEU A 100 7.91 -4.90 11.39
C LEU A 100 7.36 -6.05 12.23
N ASP A 101 7.01 -5.77 13.49
CA ASP A 101 6.39 -6.75 14.41
C ASP A 101 4.94 -7.07 14.04
N THR A 102 4.34 -6.33 13.13
CA THR A 102 2.95 -6.48 12.69
C THR A 102 2.83 -6.65 11.18
N ASN A 103 1.86 -7.43 10.74
CA ASN A 103 1.47 -7.53 9.34
C ASN A 103 0.50 -6.40 8.97
N ALA A 104 0.40 -6.09 7.66
CA ALA A 104 -0.62 -5.20 7.16
C ALA A 104 -2.03 -5.77 7.44
N ARG A 105 -2.86 -4.99 8.13
CA ARG A 105 -4.22 -5.38 8.54
C ARG A 105 -5.27 -4.71 7.65
N ARG A 106 -6.51 -5.11 7.85
CA ARG A 106 -7.65 -4.41 7.24
C ARG A 106 -7.81 -3.04 7.90
N VAL A 107 -7.75 -1.99 7.11
CA VAL A 107 -8.06 -0.62 7.56
C VAL A 107 -9.55 -0.55 7.90
N PRO A 108 -9.93 -0.02 9.06
CA PRO A 108 -11.34 0.13 9.45
C PRO A 108 -12.12 0.99 8.44
N SER A 109 -13.44 0.88 8.48
CA SER A 109 -14.34 1.80 7.74
C SER A 109 -14.20 3.23 8.28
N LEU A 110 -14.61 4.20 7.48
CA LEU A 110 -14.71 5.58 7.93
C LEU A 110 -15.50 5.66 9.24
N PRO A 111 -15.02 6.39 10.24
CA PRO A 111 -15.77 6.63 11.47
C PRO A 111 -17.01 7.48 11.17
N LEU A 112 -17.98 7.47 12.07
CA LEU A 112 -19.10 8.41 12.04
C LEU A 112 -18.58 9.83 12.40
N GLY A 113 -19.15 10.85 11.78
CA GLY A 113 -18.79 12.25 12.05
C GLY A 113 -18.52 13.05 10.79
N ASP A 114 -17.74 14.11 10.94
CA ASP A 114 -17.43 15.05 9.85
C ASP A 114 -16.47 14.40 8.84
N HIS A 115 -16.86 14.47 7.58
CA HIS A 115 -16.09 13.98 6.46
C HIS A 115 -15.74 15.11 5.50
N ARG A 116 -14.50 15.13 5.03
CA ARG A 116 -14.07 16.02 3.95
C ARG A 116 -14.05 15.24 2.64
N LEU A 117 -14.67 15.80 1.61
CA LEU A 117 -14.69 15.24 0.27
C LEU A 117 -13.72 15.98 -0.65
N THR A 118 -12.84 15.24 -1.30
CA THR A 118 -11.99 15.71 -2.39
C THR A 118 -12.33 14.94 -3.65
N ARG A 119 -12.46 15.63 -4.79
CA ARG A 119 -12.70 15.02 -6.10
C ARG A 119 -11.51 15.21 -7.00
N LEU A 120 -11.19 14.20 -7.79
CA LEU A 120 -10.17 14.27 -8.83
C LEU A 120 -10.53 13.38 -10.01
N LYS A 121 -9.90 13.65 -11.15
CA LYS A 121 -9.95 12.79 -12.33
C LYS A 121 -8.62 12.04 -12.47
N VAL A 122 -8.67 10.72 -12.69
CA VAL A 122 -7.49 9.90 -12.97
C VAL A 122 -6.88 10.34 -14.29
N LYS A 123 -5.59 10.71 -14.27
CA LYS A 123 -4.82 11.18 -15.41
C LYS A 123 -3.91 10.08 -15.98
N LEU A 124 -3.34 10.33 -17.13
CA LEU A 124 -2.43 9.41 -17.79
C LEU A 124 -1.17 9.12 -16.94
N ASP A 125 -0.65 10.10 -16.23
CA ASP A 125 0.52 9.97 -15.35
C ASP A 125 0.24 9.22 -14.05
N ASP A 126 -1.04 8.92 -13.76
CA ASP A 126 -1.44 8.05 -12.66
C ASP A 126 -1.39 6.56 -13.03
N ILE A 127 -1.27 6.24 -14.32
CA ILE A 127 -1.42 4.89 -14.86
C ILE A 127 -0.06 4.20 -14.99
N ASP A 128 -0.01 2.93 -14.56
CA ASP A 128 1.16 2.08 -14.68
C ASP A 128 1.19 1.27 -16.01
N VAL A 129 2.24 0.46 -16.18
CA VAL A 129 2.41 -0.41 -17.36
C VAL A 129 1.33 -1.47 -17.51
N ASN A 130 0.56 -1.78 -16.46
CA ASN A 130 -0.58 -2.70 -16.50
C ASN A 130 -1.88 -2.00 -16.90
N ARG A 131 -1.85 -0.70 -17.19
CA ARG A 131 -2.98 0.16 -17.53
C ARG A 131 -3.97 0.36 -16.37
N HIS A 132 -3.52 0.21 -15.12
CA HIS A 132 -4.27 0.51 -13.91
C HIS A 132 -3.64 1.68 -13.17
N VAL A 133 -4.38 2.30 -12.29
CA VAL A 133 -3.84 3.31 -11.38
C VAL A 133 -2.69 2.68 -10.58
N ASN A 134 -1.51 3.30 -10.63
CA ASN A 134 -0.35 2.86 -9.88
C ASN A 134 -0.65 2.91 -8.37
N ASN A 135 -0.30 1.86 -7.65
CA ASN A 135 -0.57 1.73 -6.21
C ASN A 135 -0.07 2.91 -5.37
N ALA A 136 1.05 3.53 -5.74
CA ALA A 136 1.58 4.71 -5.04
C ALA A 136 0.71 5.96 -5.22
N ARG A 137 -0.09 6.04 -6.29
CA ARG A 137 -0.95 7.21 -6.55
C ARG A 137 -2.05 7.38 -5.50
N TYR A 138 -2.59 6.30 -4.99
CA TYR A 138 -3.58 6.36 -3.92
C TYR A 138 -3.02 7.05 -2.66
N VAL A 139 -1.77 6.76 -2.29
CA VAL A 139 -1.09 7.43 -1.17
C VAL A 139 -0.85 8.91 -1.50
N HIS A 140 -0.38 9.20 -2.71
CA HIS A 140 -0.15 10.58 -3.17
C HIS A 140 -1.45 11.40 -3.16
N TRP A 141 -2.56 10.85 -3.62
CA TRP A 141 -3.87 11.52 -3.58
C TRP A 141 -4.34 11.77 -2.14
N ALA A 142 -4.13 10.80 -1.24
CA ALA A 142 -4.47 10.97 0.18
C ALA A 142 -3.64 12.08 0.84
N VAL A 143 -2.33 12.16 0.54
CA VAL A 143 -1.46 13.26 1.02
C VAL A 143 -1.95 14.61 0.53
N ASN A 144 -2.42 14.71 -0.71
CA ASN A 144 -2.95 15.96 -1.27
C ASN A 144 -4.30 16.40 -0.66
N CYS A 145 -4.93 15.56 0.20
CA CYS A 145 -6.12 15.96 0.95
C CYS A 145 -5.80 16.77 2.22
N TYR A 146 -4.54 16.88 2.62
CA TYR A 146 -4.18 17.68 3.79
C TYR A 146 -3.84 19.13 3.41
N ASP A 147 -4.03 20.02 4.36
CA ASP A 147 -3.67 21.41 4.17
C ASP A 147 -2.15 21.59 4.16
N PRO A 148 -1.60 22.50 3.34
CA PRO A 148 -0.15 22.75 3.29
C PRO A 148 0.44 23.11 4.66
N GLU A 149 -0.30 23.84 5.49
CA GLU A 149 0.12 24.16 6.85
C GLU A 149 0.27 22.90 7.71
N PHE A 150 -0.69 21.95 7.64
CA PHE A 150 -0.59 20.68 8.32
C PHE A 150 0.68 19.92 7.91
N ILE A 151 0.92 19.79 6.60
CA ILE A 151 2.08 19.09 6.04
C ILE A 151 3.40 19.74 6.46
N SER A 152 3.44 21.09 6.60
CA SER A 152 4.67 21.80 7.00
C SER A 152 5.08 21.53 8.46
N HIS A 153 4.12 21.15 9.32
CA HIS A 153 4.35 20.89 10.75
C HIS A 153 4.34 19.40 11.12
N HIS A 154 3.99 18.52 10.20
CA HIS A 154 3.86 17.10 10.48
C HIS A 154 4.62 16.26 9.44
N THR A 155 5.13 15.12 9.90
CA THR A 155 5.66 14.06 9.02
C THR A 155 4.83 12.79 9.15
N PRO A 156 4.62 12.02 8.07
CA PRO A 156 3.95 10.73 8.19
C PRO A 156 4.76 9.79 9.09
N ASP A 157 4.06 9.13 10.00
CA ASP A 157 4.62 8.12 10.90
C ASP A 157 4.32 6.71 10.39
N THR A 158 3.04 6.44 10.14
CA THR A 158 2.58 5.13 9.65
C THR A 158 1.56 5.29 8.53
N ILE A 159 1.73 4.52 7.47
CA ILE A 159 0.79 4.45 6.35
C ILE A 159 0.32 3.01 6.21
N GLU A 160 -0.98 2.78 6.36
CA GLU A 160 -1.65 1.49 6.10
C GLU A 160 -2.52 1.63 4.87
N VAL A 161 -2.40 0.70 3.93
CA VAL A 161 -3.15 0.73 2.66
C VAL A 161 -3.82 -0.62 2.42
N ASN A 162 -5.08 -0.59 2.03
CA ASN A 162 -5.79 -1.74 1.46
C ASN A 162 -6.19 -1.40 0.02
N TYR A 163 -5.65 -2.14 -0.93
CA TYR A 163 -6.02 -2.08 -2.34
C TYR A 163 -7.17 -3.06 -2.56
N LEU A 164 -8.31 -2.57 -3.00
CA LEU A 164 -9.56 -3.32 -3.03
C LEU A 164 -10.00 -3.63 -4.47
N MET A 165 -9.91 -2.63 -5.36
CA MET A 165 -10.27 -2.75 -6.76
C MET A 165 -9.34 -1.89 -7.63
N GLU A 166 -9.22 -2.25 -8.90
CA GLU A 166 -8.42 -1.53 -9.88
C GLU A 166 -9.12 -0.23 -10.31
N GLY A 167 -8.36 0.86 -10.39
CA GLY A 167 -8.80 2.12 -10.97
C GLY A 167 -8.24 2.30 -12.37
N HIS A 168 -8.93 3.04 -13.23
CA HIS A 168 -8.58 3.22 -14.63
C HIS A 168 -8.49 4.70 -15.02
N GLN A 169 -7.83 4.96 -16.14
CA GLN A 169 -7.72 6.29 -16.70
C GLN A 169 -9.11 6.90 -16.95
N ASP A 170 -9.20 8.22 -16.81
CA ASP A 170 -10.39 9.02 -17.02
C ASP A 170 -11.55 8.83 -16.02
N GLU A 171 -11.43 7.89 -15.06
CA GLU A 171 -12.40 7.76 -13.97
C GLU A 171 -12.41 9.00 -13.06
N MET A 172 -13.59 9.38 -12.60
CA MET A 172 -13.77 10.37 -11.55
C MET A 172 -13.71 9.66 -10.18
N ILE A 173 -12.92 10.21 -9.27
CA ILE A 173 -12.64 9.63 -7.96
C ILE A 173 -13.08 10.59 -6.86
N ASN A 174 -13.77 10.05 -5.88
CA ASN A 174 -14.09 10.71 -4.61
C ASN A 174 -13.16 10.17 -3.52
N ILE A 175 -12.51 11.06 -2.79
CA ILE A 175 -11.72 10.73 -1.60
C ILE A 175 -12.43 11.32 -0.39
N ILE A 176 -12.92 10.45 0.47
CA ILE A 176 -13.57 10.83 1.72
C ILE A 176 -12.55 10.69 2.85
N THR A 177 -12.23 11.79 3.51
CA THR A 177 -11.26 11.85 4.61
C THR A 177 -11.96 12.12 5.93
N ALA A 178 -11.64 11.33 6.95
CA ALA A 178 -12.14 11.49 8.31
C ALA A 178 -11.03 11.29 9.34
N SER A 179 -11.04 12.06 10.43
CA SER A 179 -10.20 11.79 11.61
C SER A 179 -10.67 10.52 12.31
N CYS A 180 -9.77 9.66 12.75
CA CYS A 180 -10.10 8.37 13.36
C CYS A 180 -9.65 8.22 14.82
N ASP A 181 -9.09 9.27 15.42
CA ASP A 181 -8.51 9.21 16.76
C ASP A 181 -8.86 10.45 17.64
N GLY A 182 -9.95 11.14 17.30
CA GLY A 182 -10.36 12.36 18.00
C GLY A 182 -9.47 13.57 17.74
N GLY A 183 -8.81 13.60 16.56
CA GLY A 183 -7.95 14.73 16.15
C GLY A 183 -6.48 14.59 16.51
N ARG A 184 -6.03 13.42 16.95
CA ARG A 184 -4.62 13.13 17.30
C ARG A 184 -3.77 12.73 16.08
N ASN A 185 -3.96 13.44 14.97
CA ASN A 185 -3.14 13.29 13.75
C ASN A 185 -3.23 11.92 13.07
N ALA A 186 -4.35 11.19 13.21
CA ALA A 186 -4.62 9.98 12.44
C ALA A 186 -5.93 10.10 11.63
N TYR A 187 -5.86 9.72 10.36
CA TYR A 187 -6.94 9.91 9.39
C TYR A 187 -7.16 8.64 8.57
N ILE A 188 -8.41 8.39 8.22
CA ILE A 188 -8.80 7.36 7.24
C ILE A 188 -9.26 8.06 5.96
N HIS A 189 -8.79 7.52 4.82
CA HIS A 189 -9.20 7.95 3.49
C HIS A 189 -9.87 6.76 2.79
N SER A 190 -11.09 6.96 2.33
CA SER A 190 -11.79 6.02 1.44
C SER A 190 -11.80 6.59 0.03
N VAL A 191 -11.18 5.87 -0.90
CA VAL A 191 -11.06 6.27 -2.31
C VAL A 191 -12.07 5.47 -3.11
N THR A 192 -13.08 6.15 -3.65
CA THR A 192 -14.20 5.51 -4.36
C THR A 192 -14.32 6.02 -5.78
N ARG A 193 -14.72 5.15 -6.69
CA ARG A 193 -15.12 5.52 -8.04
C ARG A 193 -16.48 6.24 -8.00
N GLU A 194 -16.56 7.42 -8.59
CA GLU A 194 -17.79 8.23 -8.53
C GLU A 194 -18.97 7.58 -9.24
N SER A 195 -18.72 6.90 -10.37
CA SER A 195 -19.78 6.38 -11.24
C SER A 195 -20.65 5.27 -10.63
N ASP A 196 -20.06 4.45 -9.73
CA ASP A 196 -20.73 3.29 -9.14
C ASP A 196 -20.53 3.16 -7.62
N GLY A 197 -19.78 4.08 -7.01
CA GLY A 197 -19.48 4.06 -5.58
C GLY A 197 -18.51 2.95 -5.15
N THR A 198 -17.92 2.20 -6.10
CA THR A 198 -16.96 1.13 -5.78
C THR A 198 -15.75 1.69 -5.05
N GLU A 199 -15.43 1.14 -3.88
CA GLU A 199 -14.22 1.50 -3.14
C GLU A 199 -13.00 0.83 -3.77
N LEU A 200 -12.08 1.66 -4.28
CA LEU A 200 -10.86 1.22 -4.94
C LEU A 200 -9.73 0.99 -3.93
N CYS A 201 -9.63 1.88 -2.96
CA CYS A 201 -8.55 1.85 -1.97
C CYS A 201 -9.02 2.46 -0.65
N ARG A 202 -8.51 1.93 0.46
CA ARG A 202 -8.68 2.52 1.79
C ARG A 202 -7.33 2.67 2.46
N LEU A 203 -7.07 3.85 2.99
CA LEU A 203 -5.82 4.17 3.67
C LEU A 203 -6.10 4.65 5.10
N ARG A 204 -5.16 4.35 5.98
CA ARG A 204 -5.02 5.02 7.26
C ARG A 204 -3.63 5.63 7.33
N MET A 205 -3.57 6.91 7.68
CA MET A 205 -2.30 7.64 7.82
C MET A 205 -2.25 8.24 9.21
N SER A 206 -1.16 7.97 9.94
CA SER A 206 -0.84 8.66 11.17
C SER A 206 0.38 9.56 10.97
N TRP A 207 0.39 10.67 11.68
CA TRP A 207 1.37 11.73 11.54
C TRP A 207 1.99 12.05 12.91
N LYS A 208 3.23 12.45 12.91
CA LYS A 208 3.93 12.99 14.08
C LYS A 208 4.30 14.45 13.84
N GLU A 209 4.29 15.24 14.90
CA GLU A 209 4.77 16.63 14.83
C GLU A 209 6.25 16.68 14.53
N ASN A 210 6.67 17.66 13.74
CA ASN A 210 8.08 17.87 13.43
C ASN A 210 8.83 18.30 14.70
N GLY A 211 9.89 17.58 15.05
CA GLY A 211 10.71 17.86 16.23
C GLY A 211 10.42 17.01 17.47
N GLN A 212 9.56 15.99 17.35
CA GLN A 212 9.40 14.94 18.35
C GLN A 212 10.26 13.71 18.04
#